data_f87b5100f562a2a7c2a0127c1f8b939f
#
_entry.id   f87b5100f562a2a7c2a0127c1f8b939f
#
_cell.length_a   1.000
_cell.length_b   1.000
_cell.length_c   1.000
_cell.angle_alpha   90.00
_cell.angle_beta   90.00
_cell.angle_gamma   90.00
#
_symmetry.space_group_name_H-M   'P 1'
#
loop_
_entity.id
_entity.type
_entity.pdbx_description
1 polymer ?
#
loop_
_entity_poly.entity_id
_entity_poly.type
_entity_poly.pdbx_seq_one_letter_code
_entity_poly.pdbx_strand_id
1 'polypeptide(L)'
;MPLHQADAPPVDAGNIKTNTPDIRLSGLRKNYGEVVALDGIDLEVRAGEFFTLLGPSGSGKTTTLRLIAGFERPDGGQIELAGQDVTGVPPNERNVNTVFQDYALFPHMSVGDNVAYGMRVKKVARDERARRVADALAMVRLEGYEGRRPSQLSGGQRQRVALARALVNRPRVLLLDEPLGALDLKLRQQLQVELKRIQSEVGITFIYVTHDQDEALTMSDRIAVMDGGRVIQVGAPNEVYDEPESGFVAGFVGVSNLLELPVEKVEQDTATLKLGPNDSVTTAAGSLSSGQTAIVTIRPERISVADGGLRTADATCHASGVVTESLYAGPMTRFVVSLDGGGELMVVRQNAHTSFEDAEGLRGQTVTLVWGREYTRVIGTKHEEDSQ
;
A
#
# COMPACT_ATOMS: atom_id res chain seq x y z
N MET A 1 -6.66 -46.68 -39.37
CA MET A 1 -7.10 -45.29 -39.61
C MET A 1 -6.89 -44.53 -38.34
N PRO A 2 -5.98 -43.54 -38.29
CA PRO A 2 -5.73 -42.74 -37.10
C PRO A 2 -6.71 -41.58 -37.01
N LEU A 3 -7.21 -41.33 -35.79
CA LEU A 3 -8.13 -40.23 -35.44
C LEU A 3 -7.36 -38.91 -35.46
N HIS A 4 -7.93 -37.95 -36.17
CA HIS A 4 -7.48 -36.55 -36.23
C HIS A 4 -7.45 -35.93 -34.83
N GLN A 5 -6.24 -35.54 -34.39
CA GLN A 5 -6.05 -34.51 -33.38
C GLN A 5 -6.42 -33.16 -33.99
N ALA A 6 -7.48 -32.56 -33.49
CA ALA A 6 -7.76 -31.16 -33.73
C ALA A 6 -6.83 -30.30 -32.88
N ASP A 7 -5.91 -29.63 -33.52
CA ASP A 7 -5.00 -28.64 -32.96
C ASP A 7 -5.80 -27.48 -32.31
N ALA A 8 -5.69 -27.36 -31.00
CA ALA A 8 -6.03 -26.11 -30.34
C ALA A 8 -4.93 -25.09 -30.67
N PRO A 9 -5.28 -23.82 -31.02
CA PRO A 9 -4.27 -22.83 -31.31
C PRO A 9 -3.43 -22.57 -30.04
N PRO A 10 -2.09 -22.42 -30.18
CA PRO A 10 -1.23 -22.11 -29.05
C PRO A 10 -1.66 -20.77 -28.47
N VAL A 11 -1.82 -20.74 -27.15
CA VAL A 11 -1.91 -19.49 -26.40
C VAL A 11 -0.53 -18.84 -26.53
N ASP A 12 -0.46 -17.83 -27.37
CA ASP A 12 0.74 -17.04 -27.62
C ASP A 12 1.10 -16.31 -26.31
N ALA A 13 1.99 -16.93 -25.53
CA ALA A 13 2.64 -16.32 -24.37
C ALA A 13 3.76 -15.37 -24.86
N GLY A 14 3.43 -14.57 -25.86
CA GLY A 14 4.22 -13.45 -26.33
C GLY A 14 4.10 -12.30 -25.33
N ASN A 15 5.05 -12.22 -24.44
CA ASN A 15 5.28 -11.12 -23.50
C ASN A 15 5.66 -9.83 -24.28
N ILE A 16 4.75 -9.32 -25.08
CA ILE A 16 4.78 -7.94 -25.56
C ILE A 16 4.20 -7.13 -24.41
N LYS A 17 5.07 -6.59 -23.55
CA LYS A 17 4.73 -5.47 -22.68
C LYS A 17 4.28 -4.33 -23.58
N THR A 18 2.99 -4.32 -23.91
CA THR A 18 2.37 -3.14 -24.52
C THR A 18 2.55 -2.01 -23.52
N ASN A 19 3.14 -0.91 -23.96
CA ASN A 19 3.41 0.28 -23.12
C ASN A 19 2.10 1.01 -22.71
N THR A 20 0.96 0.38 -22.97
CA THR A 20 -0.37 0.92 -22.69
C THR A 20 -0.80 0.45 -21.28
N PRO A 21 -1.10 1.37 -20.36
CA PRO A 21 -1.60 1.02 -19.04
C PRO A 21 -2.96 0.34 -19.13
N ASP A 22 -3.27 -0.54 -18.18
CA ASP A 22 -4.60 -1.15 -18.08
C ASP A 22 -5.64 -0.15 -17.57
N ILE A 23 -5.23 0.78 -16.70
CA ILE A 23 -6.07 1.91 -16.27
C ILE A 23 -5.30 3.20 -16.46
N ARG A 24 -5.96 4.20 -17.03
CA ARG A 24 -5.53 5.58 -17.01
C ARG A 24 -6.69 6.45 -16.52
N LEU A 25 -6.43 7.26 -15.51
CA LEU A 25 -7.32 8.30 -15.01
C LEU A 25 -6.68 9.64 -15.37
N SER A 26 -7.47 10.56 -15.96
CA SER A 26 -6.99 11.87 -16.38
C SER A 26 -7.91 12.95 -15.84
N GLY A 27 -7.39 13.76 -14.90
CA GLY A 27 -8.10 14.88 -14.28
C GLY A 27 -9.42 14.47 -13.61
N LEU A 28 -9.50 13.27 -13.02
CA LEU A 28 -10.74 12.67 -12.54
C LEU A 28 -11.29 13.43 -11.34
N ARG A 29 -12.56 13.91 -11.44
CA ARG A 29 -13.23 14.68 -10.40
C ARG A 29 -14.55 14.06 -9.99
N LYS A 30 -14.87 14.15 -8.68
CA LYS A 30 -16.13 13.69 -8.12
C LYS A 30 -16.54 14.52 -6.93
N ASN A 31 -17.79 15.00 -6.93
CA ASN A 31 -18.40 15.72 -5.83
C ASN A 31 -19.65 14.99 -5.34
N TYR A 32 -19.91 15.06 -4.05
CA TYR A 32 -21.17 14.65 -3.41
C TYR A 32 -21.77 15.86 -2.70
N GLY A 33 -22.65 16.57 -3.40
CA GLY A 33 -23.14 17.87 -2.95
C GLY A 33 -21.98 18.87 -2.87
N GLU A 34 -21.72 19.40 -1.67
CA GLU A 34 -20.62 20.34 -1.42
C GLU A 34 -19.29 19.65 -1.12
N VAL A 35 -19.29 18.33 -0.92
CA VAL A 35 -18.08 17.57 -0.56
C VAL A 35 -17.32 17.17 -1.82
N VAL A 36 -16.10 17.65 -1.96
CA VAL A 36 -15.17 17.23 -3.02
C VAL A 36 -14.55 15.89 -2.60
N ALA A 37 -14.98 14.80 -3.26
CA ALA A 37 -14.46 13.47 -2.98
C ALA A 37 -13.21 13.16 -3.80
N LEU A 38 -13.11 13.69 -5.02
CA LEU A 38 -11.90 13.61 -5.87
C LEU A 38 -11.69 14.96 -6.54
N ASP A 39 -10.45 15.46 -6.49
CA ASP A 39 -10.05 16.77 -7.01
C ASP A 39 -8.94 16.64 -8.07
N GLY A 40 -9.32 16.13 -9.25
CA GLY A 40 -8.42 16.09 -10.40
C GLY A 40 -7.34 15.03 -10.30
N ILE A 41 -7.74 13.76 -10.10
CA ILE A 41 -6.79 12.63 -10.01
C ILE A 41 -6.25 12.27 -11.39
N ASP A 42 -4.92 12.24 -11.50
CA ASP A 42 -4.15 11.64 -12.59
C ASP A 42 -3.45 10.38 -12.11
N LEU A 43 -3.68 9.24 -12.76
CA LEU A 43 -3.15 7.96 -12.33
C LEU A 43 -3.02 6.97 -13.49
N GLU A 44 -1.91 6.23 -13.52
CA GLU A 44 -1.70 5.13 -14.46
C GLU A 44 -1.37 3.83 -13.72
N VAL A 45 -2.10 2.74 -14.07
CA VAL A 45 -1.86 1.39 -13.57
C VAL A 45 -1.44 0.51 -14.73
N ARG A 46 -0.26 -0.12 -14.61
CA ARG A 46 0.34 -0.94 -15.67
C ARG A 46 -0.36 -2.28 -15.77
N ALA A 47 -0.29 -2.92 -16.94
CA ALA A 47 -0.85 -4.25 -17.15
C ALA A 47 -0.14 -5.29 -16.27
N GLY A 48 -0.92 -6.13 -15.59
CA GLY A 48 -0.45 -7.18 -14.70
C GLY A 48 0.14 -6.69 -13.37
N GLU A 49 -0.06 -5.42 -13.01
CA GLU A 49 0.43 -4.80 -11.77
C GLU A 49 -0.51 -5.10 -10.59
N PHE A 50 0.05 -5.33 -9.42
CA PHE A 50 -0.67 -5.24 -8.16
C PHE A 50 -0.54 -3.79 -7.64
N PHE A 51 -1.55 -2.99 -7.88
CA PHE A 51 -1.57 -1.56 -7.58
C PHE A 51 -2.46 -1.27 -6.38
N THR A 52 -1.96 -0.54 -5.38
CA THR A 52 -2.73 -0.22 -4.17
C THR A 52 -3.04 1.26 -4.07
N LEU A 53 -4.30 1.58 -3.78
CA LEU A 53 -4.75 2.89 -3.31
C LEU A 53 -4.75 2.86 -1.78
N LEU A 54 -3.84 3.61 -1.16
CA LEU A 54 -3.63 3.67 0.28
C LEU A 54 -3.98 5.08 0.79
N GLY A 55 -4.59 5.20 1.95
CA GLY A 55 -4.88 6.49 2.56
C GLY A 55 -5.88 6.39 3.72
N PRO A 56 -6.09 7.46 4.49
CA PRO A 56 -7.06 7.49 5.58
C PRO A 56 -8.51 7.36 5.06
N SER A 57 -9.45 7.16 5.99
CA SER A 57 -10.87 7.17 5.66
C SER A 57 -11.26 8.54 5.07
N GLY A 58 -12.05 8.52 3.99
CA GLY A 58 -12.47 9.75 3.31
C GLY A 58 -11.47 10.31 2.28
N SER A 59 -10.30 9.69 2.06
CA SER A 59 -9.32 10.17 1.08
C SER A 59 -9.69 9.94 -0.39
N GLY A 60 -10.84 9.32 -0.69
CA GLY A 60 -11.33 9.12 -2.07
C GLY A 60 -11.07 7.74 -2.70
N LYS A 61 -10.41 6.81 -2.01
CA LYS A 61 -10.03 5.46 -2.53
C LYS A 61 -11.22 4.68 -3.08
N THR A 62 -12.23 4.43 -2.26
CA THR A 62 -13.44 3.69 -2.64
C THR A 62 -14.21 4.43 -3.75
N THR A 63 -14.24 5.77 -3.72
CA THR A 63 -14.83 6.58 -4.80
C THR A 63 -14.10 6.34 -6.11
N THR A 64 -12.77 6.39 -6.11
CA THR A 64 -11.94 6.09 -7.29
C THR A 64 -12.24 4.69 -7.82
N LEU A 65 -12.28 3.68 -6.94
CA LEU A 65 -12.59 2.31 -7.33
C LEU A 65 -13.99 2.18 -7.95
N ARG A 66 -15.01 2.84 -7.37
CA ARG A 66 -16.39 2.82 -7.90
C ARG A 66 -16.52 3.49 -9.26
N LEU A 67 -15.77 4.56 -9.50
CA LEU A 67 -15.69 5.24 -10.79
C LEU A 67 -15.05 4.32 -11.85
N ILE A 68 -13.94 3.64 -11.53
CA ILE A 68 -13.30 2.65 -12.41
C ILE A 68 -14.26 1.50 -12.71
N ALA A 69 -15.00 1.01 -11.69
CA ALA A 69 -16.00 -0.04 -11.86
C ALA A 69 -17.22 0.39 -12.68
N GLY A 70 -17.46 1.69 -12.81
CA GLY A 70 -18.63 2.25 -13.49
C GLY A 70 -19.91 2.27 -12.65
N PHE A 71 -19.81 2.04 -11.32
CA PHE A 71 -20.95 2.15 -10.41
C PHE A 71 -21.33 3.63 -10.17
N GLU A 72 -20.42 4.53 -10.43
CA GLU A 72 -20.64 5.97 -10.36
C GLU A 72 -20.09 6.63 -11.62
N ARG A 73 -20.58 7.85 -11.90
CA ARG A 73 -20.08 8.68 -13.01
C ARG A 73 -19.24 9.81 -12.43
N PRO A 74 -18.09 10.13 -13.05
CA PRO A 74 -17.32 11.29 -12.66
C PRO A 74 -18.05 12.59 -13.06
N ASP A 75 -17.75 13.67 -12.36
CA ASP A 75 -18.24 15.00 -12.69
C ASP A 75 -17.28 15.72 -13.66
N GLY A 76 -16.05 15.22 -13.80
CA GLY A 76 -15.04 15.66 -14.76
C GLY A 76 -13.93 14.66 -14.92
N GLY A 77 -13.14 14.83 -15.98
CA GLY A 77 -12.03 13.93 -16.31
C GLY A 77 -12.45 12.72 -17.13
N GLN A 78 -11.50 11.80 -17.33
CA GLN A 78 -11.64 10.64 -18.20
C GLN A 78 -11.11 9.38 -17.55
N ILE A 79 -11.72 8.23 -17.86
CA ILE A 79 -11.29 6.90 -17.42
C ILE A 79 -11.06 6.05 -18.66
N GLU A 80 -9.83 5.57 -18.84
CA GLU A 80 -9.50 4.62 -19.90
C GLU A 80 -9.21 3.23 -19.31
N LEU A 81 -9.72 2.21 -19.99
CA LEU A 81 -9.41 0.80 -19.72
C LEU A 81 -8.71 0.22 -20.95
N ALA A 82 -7.43 -0.14 -20.81
CA ALA A 82 -6.61 -0.64 -21.92
C ALA A 82 -6.60 0.28 -23.16
N GLY A 83 -6.55 1.60 -22.94
CA GLY A 83 -6.56 2.61 -24.00
C GLY A 83 -7.93 2.91 -24.60
N GLN A 84 -9.00 2.34 -24.05
CA GLN A 84 -10.37 2.64 -24.46
C GLN A 84 -11.09 3.50 -23.43
N ASP A 85 -11.70 4.58 -23.86
CA ASP A 85 -12.51 5.43 -22.97
C ASP A 85 -13.75 4.68 -22.49
N VAL A 86 -13.85 4.50 -21.18
CA VAL A 86 -14.97 3.83 -20.51
C VAL A 86 -15.76 4.77 -19.60
N THR A 87 -15.51 6.07 -19.66
CA THR A 87 -16.11 7.07 -18.75
C THR A 87 -17.62 6.98 -18.69
N GLY A 88 -18.28 6.83 -19.84
CA GLY A 88 -19.74 6.67 -19.94
C GLY A 88 -20.25 5.22 -19.99
N VAL A 89 -19.36 4.22 -20.01
CA VAL A 89 -19.73 2.80 -20.19
C VAL A 89 -20.29 2.23 -18.88
N PRO A 90 -21.45 1.52 -18.91
CA PRO A 90 -22.04 0.94 -17.70
C PRO A 90 -21.20 -0.22 -17.14
N PRO A 91 -21.35 -0.57 -15.83
CA PRO A 91 -20.49 -1.56 -15.15
C PRO A 91 -20.45 -2.94 -15.81
N ASN A 92 -21.59 -3.41 -16.32
CA ASN A 92 -21.72 -4.74 -16.93
C ASN A 92 -21.02 -4.88 -18.28
N GLU A 93 -20.63 -3.78 -18.90
CA GLU A 93 -19.94 -3.72 -20.20
C GLU A 93 -18.43 -3.46 -20.05
N ARG A 94 -17.97 -3.09 -18.84
CA ARG A 94 -16.54 -2.92 -18.54
C ARG A 94 -15.87 -4.28 -18.31
N ASN A 95 -14.66 -4.46 -18.81
CA ASN A 95 -13.88 -5.69 -18.57
C ASN A 95 -13.17 -5.65 -17.21
N VAL A 96 -13.94 -5.35 -16.17
CA VAL A 96 -13.50 -5.32 -14.77
C VAL A 96 -14.44 -6.16 -13.91
N ASN A 97 -13.94 -6.70 -12.80
CA ASN A 97 -14.79 -7.31 -11.76
C ASN A 97 -14.42 -6.72 -10.41
N THR A 98 -15.40 -6.66 -9.50
CA THR A 98 -15.20 -6.10 -8.16
C THR A 98 -15.45 -7.14 -7.07
N VAL A 99 -14.57 -7.19 -6.08
CA VAL A 99 -14.78 -7.87 -4.80
C VAL A 99 -15.04 -6.78 -3.77
N PHE A 100 -16.22 -6.79 -3.17
CA PHE A 100 -16.65 -5.83 -2.15
C PHE A 100 -16.18 -6.25 -0.76
N GLN A 101 -16.14 -5.31 0.17
CA GLN A 101 -15.74 -5.50 1.56
C GLN A 101 -16.58 -6.56 2.31
N ASP A 102 -17.88 -6.65 2.02
CA ASP A 102 -18.82 -7.63 2.59
C ASP A 102 -18.92 -8.93 1.77
N TYR A 103 -18.03 -9.07 0.76
CA TYR A 103 -17.98 -10.20 -0.19
C TYR A 103 -19.21 -10.35 -1.11
N ALA A 104 -20.36 -9.78 -0.77
CA ALA A 104 -21.60 -9.78 -1.53
C ALA A 104 -21.98 -11.17 -2.12
N LEU A 105 -21.78 -12.25 -1.35
CA LEU A 105 -22.19 -13.60 -1.76
C LEU A 105 -23.70 -13.75 -1.69
N PHE A 106 -24.28 -14.45 -2.67
CA PHE A 106 -25.70 -14.79 -2.68
C PHE A 106 -25.98 -15.88 -1.63
N PRO A 107 -26.65 -15.58 -0.51
CA PRO A 107 -26.76 -16.50 0.63
C PRO A 107 -27.62 -17.73 0.35
N HIS A 108 -28.54 -17.62 -0.62
CA HIS A 108 -29.46 -18.68 -1.04
C HIS A 108 -28.85 -19.62 -2.08
N MET A 109 -27.71 -19.28 -2.68
CA MET A 109 -26.99 -20.08 -3.68
C MET A 109 -25.89 -20.92 -3.04
N SER A 110 -25.54 -22.04 -3.66
CA SER A 110 -24.34 -22.80 -3.32
C SER A 110 -23.07 -22.03 -3.69
N VAL A 111 -21.91 -22.48 -3.20
CA VAL A 111 -20.58 -21.96 -3.58
C VAL A 111 -20.38 -22.06 -5.09
N GLY A 112 -20.64 -23.25 -5.66
CA GLY A 112 -20.52 -23.45 -7.11
C GLY A 112 -21.45 -22.54 -7.91
N ASP A 113 -22.68 -22.33 -7.42
CA ASP A 113 -23.63 -21.41 -8.08
C ASP A 113 -23.22 -19.94 -7.97
N ASN A 114 -22.66 -19.51 -6.82
CA ASN A 114 -22.09 -18.19 -6.66
C ASN A 114 -20.98 -17.94 -7.68
N VAL A 115 -20.01 -18.86 -7.78
CA VAL A 115 -18.90 -18.74 -8.73
C VAL A 115 -19.42 -18.78 -10.19
N ALA A 116 -20.37 -19.67 -10.51
CA ALA A 116 -20.92 -19.81 -11.85
C ALA A 116 -21.83 -18.64 -12.29
N TYR A 117 -22.25 -17.75 -11.38
CA TYR A 117 -23.31 -16.78 -11.63
C TYR A 117 -23.06 -15.90 -12.86
N GLY A 118 -21.91 -15.24 -12.93
CA GLY A 118 -21.56 -14.36 -14.05
C GLY A 118 -21.51 -15.11 -15.40
N MET A 119 -21.00 -16.34 -15.40
CA MET A 119 -20.99 -17.19 -16.60
C MET A 119 -22.41 -17.62 -17.03
N ARG A 120 -23.33 -17.81 -16.07
CA ARG A 120 -24.75 -18.07 -16.40
C ARG A 120 -25.39 -16.88 -17.10
N VAL A 121 -25.15 -15.66 -16.59
CA VAL A 121 -25.65 -14.43 -17.23
C VAL A 121 -25.09 -14.28 -18.65
N LYS A 122 -23.83 -14.63 -18.86
CA LYS A 122 -23.17 -14.63 -20.19
C LYS A 122 -23.53 -15.85 -21.05
N LYS A 123 -24.45 -16.72 -20.59
CA LYS A 123 -24.94 -17.92 -21.32
C LYS A 123 -23.83 -18.92 -21.72
N VAL A 124 -22.76 -19.01 -20.93
CA VAL A 124 -21.69 -20.00 -21.13
C VAL A 124 -22.26 -21.43 -20.98
N ALA A 125 -21.82 -22.36 -21.83
CA ALA A 125 -22.29 -23.75 -21.82
C ALA A 125 -22.09 -24.45 -20.46
N ARG A 126 -22.97 -25.40 -20.10
CA ARG A 126 -23.00 -26.03 -18.77
C ARG A 126 -21.68 -26.72 -18.41
N ASP A 127 -21.15 -27.49 -19.35
CA ASP A 127 -19.91 -28.27 -19.11
C ASP A 127 -18.69 -27.37 -18.95
N GLU A 128 -18.60 -26.32 -19.76
CA GLU A 128 -17.57 -25.30 -19.64
C GLU A 128 -17.65 -24.55 -18.30
N ARG A 129 -18.87 -24.20 -17.85
CA ARG A 129 -19.08 -23.59 -16.53
C ARG A 129 -18.61 -24.51 -15.41
N ALA A 130 -18.96 -25.81 -15.45
CA ALA A 130 -18.57 -26.76 -14.41
C ALA A 130 -17.05 -26.88 -14.30
N ARG A 131 -16.37 -26.97 -15.45
CA ARG A 131 -14.90 -27.01 -15.50
C ARG A 131 -14.29 -25.73 -14.91
N ARG A 132 -14.71 -24.55 -15.37
CA ARG A 132 -14.16 -23.27 -14.87
C ARG A 132 -14.45 -23.03 -13.40
N VAL A 133 -15.59 -23.48 -12.87
CA VAL A 133 -15.89 -23.42 -11.44
C VAL A 133 -14.90 -24.27 -10.64
N ALA A 134 -14.66 -25.51 -11.10
CA ALA A 134 -13.67 -26.39 -10.44
C ALA A 134 -12.27 -25.78 -10.46
N ASP A 135 -11.82 -25.26 -11.60
CA ASP A 135 -10.52 -24.60 -11.74
C ASP A 135 -10.41 -23.36 -10.82
N ALA A 136 -11.46 -22.52 -10.78
CA ALA A 136 -11.46 -21.32 -9.94
C ALA A 136 -11.47 -21.65 -8.44
N LEU A 137 -12.17 -22.71 -8.02
CA LEU A 137 -12.17 -23.16 -6.64
C LEU A 137 -10.84 -23.81 -6.25
N ALA A 138 -10.20 -24.56 -7.14
CA ALA A 138 -8.86 -25.11 -6.93
C ALA A 138 -7.83 -23.99 -6.74
N MET A 139 -7.87 -22.95 -7.57
CA MET A 139 -6.97 -21.78 -7.47
C MET A 139 -7.00 -21.12 -6.09
N VAL A 140 -8.18 -21.06 -5.46
CA VAL A 140 -8.37 -20.49 -4.11
C VAL A 140 -8.37 -21.54 -2.98
N ARG A 141 -7.95 -22.78 -3.27
CA ARG A 141 -7.88 -23.90 -2.31
C ARG A 141 -9.21 -24.24 -1.63
N LEU A 142 -10.27 -24.31 -2.41
CA LEU A 142 -11.62 -24.66 -1.97
C LEU A 142 -12.21 -25.81 -2.81
N GLU A 143 -11.38 -26.77 -3.25
CA GLU A 143 -11.84 -27.98 -3.93
C GLU A 143 -12.83 -28.74 -3.06
N GLY A 144 -13.92 -29.23 -3.63
CA GLY A 144 -14.95 -30.00 -2.93
C GLY A 144 -15.94 -29.15 -2.12
N TYR A 145 -15.89 -27.81 -2.22
CA TYR A 145 -16.81 -26.90 -1.53
C TYR A 145 -18.02 -26.49 -2.38
N GLU A 146 -18.15 -26.98 -3.62
CA GLU A 146 -19.13 -26.53 -4.60
C GLU A 146 -20.59 -26.61 -4.09
N GLY A 147 -20.90 -27.66 -3.31
CA GLY A 147 -22.24 -27.90 -2.76
C GLY A 147 -22.57 -27.12 -1.47
N ARG A 148 -21.57 -26.51 -0.80
CA ARG A 148 -21.80 -25.77 0.43
C ARG A 148 -22.50 -24.44 0.19
N ARG A 149 -23.16 -23.92 1.25
CA ARG A 149 -23.72 -22.56 1.25
C ARG A 149 -22.79 -21.57 1.96
N PRO A 150 -22.88 -20.26 1.67
CA PRO A 150 -22.08 -19.23 2.35
C PRO A 150 -22.18 -19.25 3.87
N SER A 151 -23.33 -19.64 4.43
CA SER A 151 -23.55 -19.77 5.88
C SER A 151 -22.71 -20.89 6.55
N GLN A 152 -22.20 -21.83 5.77
CA GLN A 152 -21.37 -22.95 6.23
C GLN A 152 -19.87 -22.66 6.13
N LEU A 153 -19.50 -21.42 5.78
CA LEU A 153 -18.12 -21.02 5.52
C LEU A 153 -17.60 -20.06 6.59
N SER A 154 -16.30 -20.15 6.90
CA SER A 154 -15.60 -19.12 7.68
C SER A 154 -15.48 -17.81 6.88
N GLY A 155 -15.11 -16.70 7.55
CA GLY A 155 -14.86 -15.41 6.91
C GLY A 155 -13.88 -15.50 5.73
N GLY A 156 -12.70 -16.10 5.97
CA GLY A 156 -11.69 -16.28 4.92
C GLY A 156 -12.14 -17.21 3.79
N GLN A 157 -12.97 -18.24 4.08
CA GLN A 157 -13.53 -19.08 3.03
C GLN A 157 -14.56 -18.30 2.18
N ARG A 158 -15.39 -17.47 2.77
CA ARG A 158 -16.32 -16.57 2.02
C ARG A 158 -15.57 -15.62 1.11
N GLN A 159 -14.48 -15.02 1.59
CA GLN A 159 -13.62 -14.17 0.78
C GLN A 159 -13.03 -14.91 -0.42
N ARG A 160 -12.49 -16.13 -0.22
CA ARG A 160 -11.95 -16.95 -1.32
C ARG A 160 -13.02 -17.30 -2.36
N VAL A 161 -14.26 -17.58 -1.93
CA VAL A 161 -15.38 -17.78 -2.86
C VAL A 161 -15.67 -16.51 -3.66
N ALA A 162 -15.66 -15.32 -3.03
CA ALA A 162 -15.87 -14.06 -3.73
C ALA A 162 -14.76 -13.79 -4.75
N LEU A 163 -13.51 -14.10 -4.38
CA LEU A 163 -12.36 -14.01 -5.29
C LEU A 163 -12.50 -14.97 -6.48
N ALA A 164 -12.84 -16.25 -6.24
CA ALA A 164 -13.09 -17.23 -7.30
C ALA A 164 -14.22 -16.78 -8.25
N ARG A 165 -15.33 -16.23 -7.69
CA ARG A 165 -16.44 -15.65 -8.46
C ARG A 165 -16.00 -14.49 -9.35
N ALA A 166 -15.08 -13.67 -8.88
CA ALA A 166 -14.57 -12.55 -9.66
C ALA A 166 -13.60 -13.02 -10.76
N LEU A 167 -12.71 -13.96 -10.45
CA LEU A 167 -11.68 -14.45 -11.36
C LEU A 167 -12.22 -15.37 -12.48
N VAL A 168 -13.28 -16.16 -12.22
CA VAL A 168 -13.82 -17.11 -13.20
C VAL A 168 -14.27 -16.47 -14.52
N ASN A 169 -14.62 -15.19 -14.48
CA ASN A 169 -14.99 -14.41 -15.66
C ASN A 169 -13.79 -13.91 -16.48
N ARG A 170 -12.56 -14.13 -16.00
CA ARG A 170 -11.31 -13.68 -16.62
C ARG A 170 -11.31 -12.18 -16.93
N PRO A 171 -11.55 -11.30 -15.94
CA PRO A 171 -11.52 -9.87 -16.16
C PRO A 171 -10.09 -9.41 -16.50
N ARG A 172 -9.97 -8.27 -17.17
CA ARG A 172 -8.66 -7.64 -17.38
C ARG A 172 -8.14 -6.99 -16.10
N VAL A 173 -9.03 -6.38 -15.34
CA VAL A 173 -8.71 -5.74 -14.05
C VAL A 173 -9.63 -6.28 -12.96
N LEU A 174 -9.05 -6.66 -11.83
CA LEU A 174 -9.77 -7.01 -10.61
C LEU A 174 -9.67 -5.86 -9.60
N LEU A 175 -10.83 -5.39 -9.16
CA LEU A 175 -10.98 -4.32 -8.18
C LEU A 175 -11.30 -4.94 -6.82
N LEU A 176 -10.58 -4.56 -5.78
CA LEU A 176 -10.70 -5.12 -4.43
C LEU A 176 -10.89 -3.97 -3.42
N ASP A 177 -12.08 -3.87 -2.83
CA ASP A 177 -12.44 -2.82 -1.86
C ASP A 177 -12.33 -3.34 -0.44
N GLU A 178 -11.21 -3.05 0.24
CA GLU A 178 -10.87 -3.47 1.61
C GLU A 178 -11.18 -4.96 1.91
N PRO A 179 -10.75 -5.91 1.07
CA PRO A 179 -11.23 -7.29 1.15
C PRO A 179 -10.74 -8.03 2.40
N LEU A 180 -9.72 -7.53 3.11
CA LEU A 180 -9.14 -8.14 4.32
C LEU A 180 -9.55 -7.45 5.62
N GLY A 181 -10.26 -6.33 5.56
CA GLY A 181 -10.53 -5.46 6.72
C GLY A 181 -11.30 -6.11 7.87
N ALA A 182 -12.15 -7.11 7.58
CA ALA A 182 -12.99 -7.79 8.58
C ALA A 182 -12.36 -9.05 9.20
N LEU A 183 -11.06 -9.32 8.94
CA LEU A 183 -10.39 -10.54 9.36
C LEU A 183 -9.43 -10.30 10.53
N ASP A 184 -9.21 -11.35 11.35
CA ASP A 184 -8.16 -11.35 12.36
C ASP A 184 -6.76 -11.30 11.74
N LEU A 185 -5.78 -10.83 12.52
CA LEU A 185 -4.40 -10.58 12.04
C LEU A 185 -3.77 -11.81 11.37
N LYS A 186 -3.88 -12.99 11.99
CA LYS A 186 -3.24 -14.21 11.47
C LYS A 186 -3.82 -14.64 10.14
N LEU A 187 -5.14 -14.62 10.03
CA LEU A 187 -5.83 -14.97 8.79
C LEU A 187 -5.57 -13.92 7.70
N ARG A 188 -5.51 -12.64 8.07
CA ARG A 188 -5.17 -11.54 7.17
C ARG A 188 -3.79 -11.75 6.54
N GLN A 189 -2.75 -12.01 7.35
CA GLN A 189 -1.39 -12.29 6.85
C GLN A 189 -1.33 -13.49 5.90
N GLN A 190 -2.06 -14.57 6.21
CA GLN A 190 -2.13 -15.74 5.32
C GLN A 190 -2.77 -15.40 3.97
N LEU A 191 -3.83 -14.60 3.98
CA LEU A 191 -4.55 -14.22 2.77
C LEU A 191 -3.81 -13.17 1.93
N GLN A 192 -2.99 -12.31 2.53
CA GLN A 192 -2.08 -11.41 1.81
C GLN A 192 -1.14 -12.21 0.89
N VAL A 193 -0.45 -13.20 1.46
CA VAL A 193 0.47 -14.08 0.70
C VAL A 193 -0.28 -14.81 -0.41
N GLU A 194 -1.49 -15.29 -0.13
CA GLU A 194 -2.31 -16.02 -1.10
C GLU A 194 -2.80 -15.11 -2.24
N LEU A 195 -3.24 -13.87 -1.93
CA LEU A 195 -3.67 -12.89 -2.94
C LEU A 195 -2.53 -12.53 -3.89
N LYS A 196 -1.32 -12.27 -3.36
CA LYS A 196 -0.14 -11.98 -4.21
C LYS A 196 0.22 -13.18 -5.08
N ARG A 197 0.17 -14.41 -4.54
CA ARG A 197 0.39 -15.64 -5.30
C ARG A 197 -0.64 -15.78 -6.45
N ILE A 198 -1.92 -15.63 -6.14
CA ILE A 198 -2.99 -15.75 -7.15
C ILE A 198 -2.81 -14.70 -8.24
N GLN A 199 -2.53 -13.44 -7.89
CA GLN A 199 -2.29 -12.37 -8.85
C GLN A 199 -1.12 -12.72 -9.79
N SER A 200 -0.01 -13.22 -9.24
CA SER A 200 1.16 -13.64 -10.03
C SER A 200 0.87 -14.81 -10.95
N GLU A 201 0.06 -15.80 -10.52
CA GLU A 201 -0.33 -16.96 -11.32
C GLU A 201 -1.30 -16.59 -12.45
N VAL A 202 -2.26 -15.68 -12.18
CA VAL A 202 -3.28 -15.28 -13.15
C VAL A 202 -2.75 -14.23 -14.12
N GLY A 203 -1.81 -13.38 -13.68
CA GLY A 203 -1.17 -12.34 -14.48
C GLY A 203 -2.07 -11.17 -14.88
N ILE A 204 -3.22 -10.98 -14.22
CA ILE A 204 -4.12 -9.84 -14.45
C ILE A 204 -3.80 -8.67 -13.51
N THR A 205 -4.27 -7.49 -13.86
CA THR A 205 -4.08 -6.28 -13.05
C THR A 205 -5.02 -6.29 -11.84
N PHE A 206 -4.46 -6.02 -10.65
CA PHE A 206 -5.22 -5.84 -9.42
C PHE A 206 -5.16 -4.38 -8.99
N ILE A 207 -6.32 -3.79 -8.68
CA ILE A 207 -6.43 -2.51 -7.97
C ILE A 207 -6.99 -2.83 -6.59
N TYR A 208 -6.19 -2.57 -5.57
CA TYR A 208 -6.45 -2.90 -4.19
C TYR A 208 -6.66 -1.63 -3.37
N VAL A 209 -7.76 -1.52 -2.65
CA VAL A 209 -8.04 -0.41 -1.74
C VAL A 209 -7.83 -0.89 -0.32
N THR A 210 -7.05 -0.14 0.45
CA THR A 210 -6.86 -0.40 1.89
C THR A 210 -6.52 0.89 2.64
N HIS A 211 -6.70 0.86 3.94
CA HIS A 211 -6.13 1.83 4.88
C HIS A 211 -5.00 1.20 5.74
N ASP A 212 -4.72 -0.08 5.54
CA ASP A 212 -3.67 -0.83 6.24
C ASP A 212 -2.35 -0.71 5.47
N GLN A 213 -1.34 -0.12 6.12
CA GLN A 213 -0.03 0.14 5.54
C GLN A 213 0.74 -1.17 5.28
N ASP A 214 0.63 -2.15 6.21
CA ASP A 214 1.31 -3.44 6.09
C ASP A 214 0.81 -4.20 4.85
N GLU A 215 -0.49 -4.13 4.56
CA GLU A 215 -1.05 -4.72 3.35
C GLU A 215 -0.46 -4.08 2.09
N ALA A 216 -0.44 -2.74 2.05
CA ALA A 216 0.09 -1.99 0.91
C ALA A 216 1.58 -2.28 0.68
N LEU A 217 2.41 -2.20 1.73
CA LEU A 217 3.85 -2.43 1.64
C LEU A 217 4.23 -3.87 1.27
N THR A 218 3.41 -4.86 1.71
CA THR A 218 3.74 -6.28 1.52
C THR A 218 3.34 -6.82 0.14
N MET A 219 2.21 -6.35 -0.41
CA MET A 219 1.62 -6.97 -1.60
C MET A 219 1.84 -6.19 -2.89
N SER A 220 2.05 -4.87 -2.81
CA SER A 220 1.98 -4.00 -3.97
C SER A 220 3.26 -4.02 -4.82
N ASP A 221 3.10 -3.84 -6.11
CA ASP A 221 4.20 -3.46 -7.00
C ASP A 221 4.37 -1.92 -7.00
N ARG A 222 3.25 -1.18 -6.89
CA ARG A 222 3.23 0.27 -6.65
C ARG A 222 2.05 0.65 -5.75
N ILE A 223 2.23 1.75 -5.02
CA ILE A 223 1.26 2.32 -4.09
C ILE A 223 0.99 3.76 -4.51
N ALA A 224 -0.28 4.14 -4.58
CA ALA A 224 -0.70 5.54 -4.60
C ALA A 224 -1.20 5.91 -3.20
N VAL A 225 -0.51 6.83 -2.55
CA VAL A 225 -0.93 7.41 -1.27
C VAL A 225 -1.90 8.55 -1.57
N MET A 226 -3.10 8.48 -1.00
CA MET A 226 -4.18 9.43 -1.22
C MET A 226 -4.55 10.18 0.05
N ASP A 227 -4.77 11.48 -0.06
CA ASP A 227 -5.35 12.31 0.98
C ASP A 227 -6.21 13.42 0.37
N GLY A 228 -7.30 13.82 1.07
CA GLY A 228 -8.16 14.93 0.67
C GLY A 228 -8.68 14.86 -0.78
N GLY A 229 -8.89 13.65 -1.32
CA GLY A 229 -9.35 13.46 -2.71
C GLY A 229 -8.26 13.63 -3.77
N ARG A 230 -7.00 13.66 -3.38
CA ARG A 230 -5.83 13.81 -4.27
C ARG A 230 -4.86 12.63 -4.12
N VAL A 231 -4.06 12.37 -5.13
CA VAL A 231 -2.89 11.49 -5.07
C VAL A 231 -1.70 12.34 -4.63
N ILE A 232 -1.09 11.98 -3.49
CA ILE A 232 0.03 12.72 -2.90
C ILE A 232 1.36 12.19 -3.41
N GLN A 233 1.50 10.85 -3.49
CA GLN A 233 2.71 10.20 -3.98
C GLN A 233 2.36 8.86 -4.62
N VAL A 234 3.08 8.49 -5.69
CA VAL A 234 2.99 7.17 -6.33
C VAL A 234 4.39 6.60 -6.50
N GLY A 235 4.66 5.43 -5.92
CA GLY A 235 5.97 4.79 -6.02
C GLY A 235 5.93 3.31 -5.68
N ALA A 236 7.07 2.63 -5.79
CA ALA A 236 7.25 1.30 -5.24
C ALA A 236 7.17 1.34 -3.70
N PRO A 237 6.83 0.24 -3.02
CA PRO A 237 6.72 0.22 -1.56
C PRO A 237 7.92 0.80 -0.82
N ASN A 238 9.14 0.46 -1.26
CA ASN A 238 10.37 1.00 -0.67
C ASN A 238 10.54 2.50 -0.95
N GLU A 239 10.15 3.01 -2.12
CA GLU A 239 10.22 4.45 -2.44
C GLU A 239 9.26 5.24 -1.54
N VAL A 240 8.00 4.80 -1.43
CA VAL A 240 7.00 5.47 -0.58
C VAL A 240 7.40 5.45 0.90
N TYR A 241 8.05 4.37 1.37
CA TYR A 241 8.49 4.22 2.75
C TYR A 241 9.78 4.99 3.07
N ASP A 242 10.85 4.79 2.26
CA ASP A 242 12.19 5.35 2.52
C ASP A 242 12.36 6.77 1.95
N GLU A 243 11.56 7.16 0.93
CA GLU A 243 11.65 8.44 0.23
C GLU A 243 10.30 9.16 0.17
N PRO A 244 9.67 9.46 1.33
CA PRO A 244 8.40 10.18 1.35
C PRO A 244 8.57 11.60 0.79
N GLU A 245 7.63 12.02 -0.08
CA GLU A 245 7.65 13.33 -0.73
C GLU A 245 7.01 14.43 0.14
N SER A 246 6.34 14.06 1.24
CA SER A 246 5.70 15.02 2.15
C SER A 246 5.67 14.54 3.59
N GLY A 247 5.44 15.48 4.53
CA GLY A 247 5.24 15.18 5.95
C GLY A 247 4.05 14.24 6.18
N PHE A 248 3.00 14.41 5.37
CA PHE A 248 1.84 13.52 5.42
C PHE A 248 2.23 12.07 5.09
N VAL A 249 2.92 11.81 3.97
CA VAL A 249 3.33 10.46 3.58
C VAL A 249 4.29 9.88 4.62
N ALA A 250 5.28 10.66 5.10
CA ALA A 250 6.22 10.24 6.12
C ALA A 250 5.55 9.78 7.42
N GLY A 251 4.52 10.50 7.87
CA GLY A 251 3.77 10.19 9.08
C GLY A 251 2.66 9.16 8.90
N PHE A 252 2.11 9.06 7.70
CA PHE A 252 1.03 8.12 7.40
C PHE A 252 1.56 6.74 7.04
N VAL A 253 2.65 6.61 6.28
CA VAL A 253 3.25 5.32 5.90
C VAL A 253 4.35 4.95 6.87
N GLY A 254 4.00 4.17 7.90
CA GLY A 254 4.88 3.83 9.01
C GLY A 254 4.96 4.92 10.08
N VAL A 255 5.86 4.72 11.03
CA VAL A 255 6.19 5.71 12.06
C VAL A 255 7.43 6.48 11.62
N SER A 256 7.45 7.80 11.85
CA SER A 256 8.57 8.64 11.46
C SER A 256 8.84 9.72 12.50
N ASN A 257 10.12 10.02 12.75
CA ASN A 257 10.51 11.22 13.47
C ASN A 257 10.49 12.39 12.49
N LEU A 258 9.62 13.36 12.72
CA LEU A 258 9.52 14.60 11.95
C LEU A 258 10.16 15.73 12.77
N LEU A 259 11.14 16.42 12.20
CA LEU A 259 11.88 17.47 12.86
C LEU A 259 11.94 18.73 11.98
N GLU A 260 11.75 19.88 12.58
CA GLU A 260 12.01 21.18 11.97
C GLU A 260 13.36 21.68 12.44
N LEU A 261 14.36 21.72 11.55
CA LEU A 261 15.75 22.02 11.92
C LEU A 261 16.28 23.22 11.13
N PRO A 262 16.90 24.21 11.81
CA PRO A 262 17.59 25.31 11.12
C PRO A 262 18.76 24.79 10.29
N VAL A 263 18.88 25.27 9.05
CA VAL A 263 20.02 25.00 8.17
C VAL A 263 21.17 25.96 8.54
N GLU A 264 22.22 25.43 9.19
CA GLU A 264 23.38 26.23 9.54
C GLU A 264 24.29 26.49 8.35
N LYS A 265 24.54 25.45 7.55
CA LYS A 265 25.54 25.51 6.48
C LYS A 265 25.15 24.60 5.34
N VAL A 266 25.43 25.04 4.12
CA VAL A 266 25.34 24.23 2.91
C VAL A 266 26.68 24.23 2.21
N GLU A 267 27.25 23.05 2.00
CA GLU A 267 28.54 22.85 1.32
C GLU A 267 28.42 21.79 0.24
N GLN A 268 28.61 22.19 -1.00
CA GLN A 268 28.48 21.29 -2.16
C GLN A 268 27.14 20.52 -2.10
N ASP A 269 27.21 19.19 -1.88
CA ASP A 269 26.05 18.29 -1.86
C ASP A 269 25.54 17.97 -0.45
N THR A 270 26.03 18.69 0.59
CA THR A 270 25.71 18.41 1.99
C THR A 270 25.18 19.65 2.69
N ALA A 271 24.08 19.50 3.42
CA ALA A 271 23.58 20.50 4.36
C ALA A 271 23.80 20.03 5.80
N THR A 272 24.23 20.95 6.67
CA THR A 272 24.33 20.75 8.12
C THR A 272 23.14 21.44 8.78
N LEU A 273 22.36 20.68 9.54
CA LEU A 273 21.18 21.12 10.25
C LEU A 273 21.46 21.11 11.75
N LYS A 274 21.01 22.13 12.47
CA LYS A 274 21.18 22.25 13.91
C LYS A 274 20.10 21.49 14.66
N LEU A 275 20.49 20.45 15.40
CA LEU A 275 19.56 19.66 16.22
C LEU A 275 19.56 20.12 17.68
N GLY A 276 20.66 20.68 18.17
CA GLY A 276 20.82 21.14 19.53
C GLY A 276 22.05 22.03 19.71
N PRO A 277 22.41 22.42 20.95
CA PRO A 277 23.58 23.26 21.21
C PRO A 277 24.89 22.65 20.72
N ASN A 278 25.02 21.32 20.87
CA ASN A 278 26.23 20.57 20.53
C ASN A 278 25.98 19.49 19.45
N ASP A 279 24.74 19.31 19.01
CA ASP A 279 24.33 18.25 18.08
C ASP A 279 23.97 18.84 16.74
N SER A 280 24.45 18.23 15.68
CA SER A 280 24.13 18.56 14.29
C SER A 280 23.84 17.31 13.49
N VAL A 281 23.00 17.47 12.49
CA VAL A 281 22.59 16.41 11.56
C VAL A 281 23.02 16.80 10.16
N THR A 282 23.60 15.88 9.43
CA THR A 282 23.93 16.08 8.03
C THR A 282 22.95 15.39 7.12
N THR A 283 22.63 16.02 6.01
CA THR A 283 21.74 15.47 4.96
C THR A 283 22.22 15.91 3.58
N ALA A 284 21.59 15.41 2.52
CA ALA A 284 21.82 15.93 1.17
C ALA A 284 21.36 17.39 1.08
N ALA A 285 22.13 18.24 0.40
CA ALA A 285 21.82 19.68 0.30
C ALA A 285 20.52 19.94 -0.46
N GLY A 286 20.26 19.21 -1.58
CA GLY A 286 19.08 19.42 -2.41
C GLY A 286 18.89 20.91 -2.75
N SER A 287 17.69 21.43 -2.47
CA SER A 287 17.32 22.85 -2.66
C SER A 287 17.53 23.73 -1.41
N LEU A 288 18.14 23.20 -0.33
CA LEU A 288 18.32 23.91 0.93
C LEU A 288 19.29 25.09 0.81
N SER A 289 19.01 26.15 1.56
CA SER A 289 19.88 27.30 1.71
C SER A 289 20.12 27.63 3.20
N SER A 290 21.30 28.15 3.52
CA SER A 290 21.63 28.54 4.89
C SER A 290 20.64 29.58 5.45
N GLY A 291 20.21 29.39 6.68
CA GLY A 291 19.22 30.24 7.35
C GLY A 291 17.75 29.84 7.15
N GLN A 292 17.46 28.87 6.30
CA GLN A 292 16.11 28.27 6.19
C GLN A 292 15.86 27.28 7.35
N THR A 293 14.58 26.90 7.54
CA THR A 293 14.21 25.80 8.41
C THR A 293 13.78 24.61 7.52
N ALA A 294 14.56 23.53 7.56
CA ALA A 294 14.27 22.30 6.86
C ALA A 294 13.32 21.43 7.69
N ILE A 295 12.35 20.81 7.02
CA ILE A 295 11.54 19.73 7.59
C ILE A 295 12.19 18.43 7.16
N VAL A 296 12.63 17.63 8.14
CA VAL A 296 13.31 16.36 7.88
C VAL A 296 12.60 15.21 8.55
N THR A 297 12.74 14.04 7.96
CA THR A 297 12.21 12.79 8.51
C THR A 297 13.31 11.77 8.72
N ILE A 298 13.20 10.98 9.81
CA ILE A 298 14.11 9.88 10.13
C ILE A 298 13.26 8.71 10.65
N ARG A 299 13.42 7.53 10.05
CA ARG A 299 12.72 6.34 10.51
C ARG A 299 13.29 5.87 11.86
N PRO A 300 12.44 5.53 12.85
CA PRO A 300 12.88 5.13 14.20
C PRO A 300 13.81 3.91 14.23
N GLU A 301 13.63 2.96 13.31
CA GLU A 301 14.45 1.75 13.17
C GLU A 301 15.84 2.01 12.53
N ARG A 302 16.05 3.20 11.96
CA ARG A 302 17.33 3.62 11.39
C ARG A 302 18.23 4.30 12.44
N ILE A 303 17.67 4.61 13.61
CA ILE A 303 18.38 5.22 14.74
C ILE A 303 18.77 4.11 15.70
N SER A 304 20.06 4.11 16.10
CA SER A 304 20.59 3.18 17.08
C SER A 304 21.03 3.91 18.36
N VAL A 305 20.85 3.27 19.51
CA VAL A 305 21.48 3.71 20.75
C VAL A 305 22.93 3.24 20.72
N ALA A 306 23.88 4.15 20.87
CA ALA A 306 25.29 3.81 20.92
C ALA A 306 25.58 3.05 22.22
N ASP A 307 25.64 1.73 22.16
CA ASP A 307 26.31 0.91 23.17
C ASP A 307 27.80 0.98 22.86
N GLY A 308 28.66 1.16 23.84
CA GLY A 308 30.10 1.44 23.70
C GLY A 308 30.94 0.56 22.74
N GLY A 309 30.30 -0.16 21.85
CA GLY A 309 30.84 -0.99 20.78
C GLY A 309 30.46 -0.57 19.34
N LEU A 310 29.45 0.29 19.13
CA LEU A 310 29.19 0.86 17.80
C LEU A 310 30.25 1.91 17.52
N ARG A 311 31.11 1.66 16.54
CA ARG A 311 32.11 2.61 16.09
C ARG A 311 31.40 3.88 15.62
N THR A 312 31.50 4.95 16.36
CA THR A 312 31.09 6.32 15.98
C THR A 312 31.73 6.78 14.66
N ALA A 313 32.68 6.00 14.11
CA ALA A 313 33.38 6.31 12.88
C ALA A 313 32.51 6.16 11.60
N ASP A 314 31.44 5.34 11.62
CA ASP A 314 30.57 5.10 10.44
C ASP A 314 29.25 5.90 10.54
N ALA A 315 28.91 6.44 11.73
CA ALA A 315 27.71 7.26 11.91
C ALA A 315 28.05 8.72 11.62
N THR A 316 27.35 9.34 10.68
CA THR A 316 27.55 10.74 10.29
C THR A 316 26.64 11.71 11.04
N CYS A 317 25.61 11.19 11.76
CA CYS A 317 24.69 11.95 12.59
C CYS A 317 24.63 11.37 13.99
N HIS A 318 24.57 12.26 14.99
CA HIS A 318 24.43 11.87 16.40
C HIS A 318 23.55 12.89 17.14
N ALA A 319 22.92 12.42 18.21
CA ALA A 319 22.16 13.24 19.13
C ALA A 319 22.27 12.68 20.56
N SER A 320 22.35 13.56 21.56
CA SER A 320 22.34 13.17 22.96
C SER A 320 21.02 13.51 23.62
N GLY A 321 20.59 12.67 24.55
CA GLY A 321 19.34 12.90 25.26
C GLY A 321 19.06 11.84 26.34
N VAL A 322 17.95 12.01 27.04
CA VAL A 322 17.51 11.13 28.13
C VAL A 322 16.31 10.27 27.65
N VAL A 323 16.39 8.97 27.91
CA VAL A 323 15.25 8.06 27.62
C VAL A 323 14.12 8.38 28.59
N THR A 324 13.02 8.92 28.09
CA THR A 324 11.82 9.26 28.86
C THR A 324 10.83 8.10 28.96
N GLU A 325 10.70 7.33 27.87
CA GLU A 325 9.80 6.19 27.80
C GLU A 325 10.49 4.98 27.20
N SER A 326 10.10 3.78 27.70
CA SER A 326 10.51 2.50 27.18
C SER A 326 9.25 1.61 27.07
N LEU A 327 8.91 1.20 25.84
CA LEU A 327 7.71 0.42 25.53
C LEU A 327 8.11 -0.92 24.91
N TYR A 328 8.12 -1.97 25.71
CA TYR A 328 8.40 -3.32 25.27
C TYR A 328 7.19 -3.94 24.55
N ALA A 329 7.35 -4.30 23.28
CA ALA A 329 6.30 -4.88 22.44
C ALA A 329 6.68 -6.27 21.90
N GLY A 330 7.29 -7.11 22.73
CA GLY A 330 7.70 -8.45 22.35
C GLY A 330 8.92 -8.46 21.43
N PRO A 331 8.76 -8.56 20.10
CA PRO A 331 9.90 -8.64 19.18
C PRO A 331 10.71 -7.35 19.08
N MET A 332 10.16 -6.22 19.54
CA MET A 332 10.82 -4.91 19.50
C MET A 332 10.53 -4.08 20.75
N THR A 333 11.43 -3.15 21.05
CA THR A 333 11.23 -2.09 22.06
C THR A 333 11.27 -0.74 21.39
N ARG A 334 10.34 0.15 21.77
CA ARG A 334 10.32 1.55 21.37
C ARG A 334 10.82 2.39 22.52
N PHE A 335 11.76 3.28 22.24
CA PHE A 335 12.26 4.27 23.20
C PHE A 335 11.85 5.66 22.71
N VAL A 336 11.42 6.52 23.62
CA VAL A 336 11.30 7.95 23.37
C VAL A 336 12.47 8.62 24.09
N VAL A 337 13.25 9.40 23.36
CA VAL A 337 14.44 10.08 23.88
C VAL A 337 14.21 11.58 23.77
N SER A 338 14.15 12.26 24.92
CA SER A 338 14.12 13.72 24.98
C SER A 338 15.52 14.25 24.76
N LEU A 339 15.69 15.08 23.72
CA LEU A 339 17.00 15.56 23.28
C LEU A 339 17.48 16.74 24.11
N ASP A 340 18.80 16.85 24.33
CA ASP A 340 19.43 17.97 25.04
C ASP A 340 19.17 19.32 24.33
N GLY A 341 18.98 19.29 23.03
CA GLY A 341 18.66 20.46 22.20
C GLY A 341 17.15 20.82 22.14
N GLY A 342 16.30 20.04 22.79
CA GLY A 342 14.85 20.14 22.70
C GLY A 342 14.25 19.22 21.62
N GLY A 343 12.98 18.87 21.80
CA GLY A 343 12.31 17.88 20.97
C GLY A 343 12.56 16.44 21.42
N GLU A 344 11.97 15.50 20.68
CA GLU A 344 12.02 14.08 21.01
C GLU A 344 12.33 13.25 19.77
N LEU A 345 13.05 12.14 19.95
CA LEU A 345 13.23 11.11 18.93
C LEU A 345 12.69 9.77 19.41
N MET A 346 11.90 9.12 18.57
CA MET A 346 11.54 7.72 18.75
C MET A 346 12.62 6.84 18.13
N VAL A 347 13.00 5.79 18.86
CA VAL A 347 13.94 4.76 18.41
C VAL A 347 13.29 3.41 18.53
N VAL A 348 13.44 2.56 17.52
CA VAL A 348 12.93 1.17 17.53
C VAL A 348 14.11 0.22 17.49
N ARG A 349 14.21 -0.66 18.50
CA ARG A 349 15.23 -1.70 18.60
C ARG A 349 14.60 -3.09 18.57
N GLN A 350 15.17 -4.01 17.78
CA GLN A 350 14.79 -5.42 17.81
C GLN A 350 15.29 -6.09 19.09
N ASN A 351 14.44 -6.91 19.72
CA ASN A 351 14.74 -7.60 20.98
C ASN A 351 15.37 -8.99 20.74
N ALA A 352 16.32 -9.10 19.79
CA ALA A 352 16.98 -10.39 19.50
C ALA A 352 17.71 -10.97 20.70
N HIS A 353 18.30 -10.12 21.56
CA HIS A 353 19.07 -10.50 22.76
C HIS A 353 18.80 -9.60 23.97
N THR A 354 17.71 -8.83 23.94
CA THR A 354 17.37 -7.85 24.97
C THR A 354 16.19 -8.36 25.78
N SER A 355 16.35 -8.46 27.10
CA SER A 355 15.25 -8.78 28.01
C SER A 355 14.37 -7.55 28.25
N PHE A 356 13.20 -7.78 28.86
CA PHE A 356 12.36 -6.67 29.36
C PHE A 356 13.09 -5.78 30.36
N GLU A 357 13.88 -6.40 31.27
CA GLU A 357 14.65 -5.69 32.28
C GLU A 357 15.73 -4.81 31.69
N ASP A 358 16.42 -5.26 30.63
CA ASP A 358 17.42 -4.46 29.91
C ASP A 358 16.77 -3.26 29.20
N ALA A 359 15.56 -3.45 28.66
CA ALA A 359 14.82 -2.38 28.00
C ALA A 359 14.34 -1.31 29.00
N GLU A 360 13.77 -1.73 30.13
CA GLU A 360 13.36 -0.83 31.23
C GLU A 360 14.56 -0.14 31.89
N GLY A 361 15.71 -0.82 31.97
CA GLY A 361 16.93 -0.28 32.56
C GLY A 361 17.50 0.95 31.86
N LEU A 362 17.11 1.21 30.61
CA LEU A 362 17.51 2.42 29.89
C LEU A 362 16.68 3.66 30.27
N ARG A 363 15.50 3.48 30.86
CA ARG A 363 14.66 4.61 31.23
C ARG A 363 15.35 5.52 32.26
N GLY A 364 15.38 6.82 31.99
CA GLY A 364 16.04 7.83 32.78
C GLY A 364 17.55 7.91 32.57
N GLN A 365 18.13 7.06 31.71
CA GLN A 365 19.54 7.13 31.36
C GLN A 365 19.79 8.10 30.21
N THR A 366 20.94 8.77 30.26
CA THR A 366 21.45 9.55 29.14
C THR A 366 22.04 8.60 28.11
N VAL A 367 21.60 8.75 26.86
CA VAL A 367 22.03 7.92 25.72
C VAL A 367 22.53 8.81 24.58
N THR A 368 23.41 8.25 23.76
CA THR A 368 23.81 8.85 22.49
C THR A 368 23.12 8.04 21.38
N LEU A 369 22.37 8.73 20.54
CA LEU A 369 21.73 8.20 19.34
C LEU A 369 22.64 8.41 18.14
N VAL A 370 22.70 7.42 17.25
CA VAL A 370 23.55 7.46 16.05
C VAL A 370 22.82 6.90 14.84
N TRP A 371 23.02 7.52 13.68
CA TRP A 371 22.46 7.03 12.39
C TRP A 371 23.27 7.55 11.20
N GLY A 372 23.09 6.93 10.04
CA GLY A 372 23.70 7.38 8.79
C GLY A 372 23.00 8.62 8.22
N ARG A 373 23.77 9.53 7.63
CA ARG A 373 23.23 10.77 7.00
C ARG A 373 22.18 10.47 5.91
N GLU A 374 22.32 9.35 5.21
CA GLU A 374 21.43 8.88 4.15
C GLU A 374 20.01 8.58 4.66
N TYR A 375 19.84 8.39 5.97
CA TYR A 375 18.54 8.16 6.60
C TYR A 375 17.84 9.44 7.07
N THR A 376 18.50 10.60 6.95
CA THR A 376 17.89 11.92 7.18
C THR A 376 17.39 12.46 5.85
N ARG A 377 16.08 12.43 5.64
CA ARG A 377 15.44 12.89 4.39
C ARG A 377 14.82 14.26 4.59
N VAL A 378 15.12 15.18 3.69
CA VAL A 378 14.44 16.48 3.60
C VAL A 378 13.15 16.29 2.84
N ILE A 379 12.04 16.70 3.43
CA ILE A 379 10.68 16.59 2.85
C ILE A 379 10.05 17.96 2.57
N GLY A 380 10.71 19.04 2.92
CA GLY A 380 10.24 20.40 2.64
C GLY A 380 10.99 21.47 3.46
N THR A 381 10.55 22.71 3.29
CA THR A 381 10.97 23.84 4.11
C THR A 381 9.72 24.55 4.67
N LYS A 382 9.85 25.21 5.83
CA LYS A 382 8.73 25.85 6.53
C LYS A 382 7.97 26.91 5.72
N HIS A 383 8.55 27.42 4.64
CA HIS A 383 7.90 28.39 3.73
C HIS A 383 7.02 27.71 2.66
N GLU A 384 7.20 26.41 2.40
CA GLU A 384 6.43 25.68 1.37
C GLU A 384 5.19 25.00 1.93
N GLU A 385 5.18 24.58 3.21
CA GLU A 385 4.03 23.92 3.83
C GLU A 385 2.90 24.89 4.22
N ASP A 386 3.19 26.16 4.51
CA ASP A 386 2.17 27.19 4.77
C ASP A 386 1.39 27.63 3.51
N SER A 387 1.73 27.08 2.34
CA SER A 387 1.17 27.47 1.03
C SER A 387 0.32 26.36 0.35
N GLN A 388 0.14 25.20 0.97
CA GLN A 388 -0.69 24.08 0.48
C GLN A 388 -1.90 23.87 1.40
#